data_b8977ccc2ec06f98669aff36b3377d2c
#
_entry.id   b8977ccc2ec06f98669aff36b3377d2c
#
_cell.length_a   1.000
_cell.length_b   1.000
_cell.length_c   1.000
_cell.angle_alpha   90.00
_cell.angle_beta   90.00
_cell.angle_gamma   90.00
#
_symmetry.space_group_name_H-M   'P 1'
#
loop_
_entity.id
_entity.type
_entity.pdbx_description
1 polymer ?
#
loop_
_entity_poly.entity_id
_entity_poly.type
_entity_poly.pdbx_seq_one_letter_code
_entity_poly.pdbx_strand_id
1 'polypeptide(L)'
;MTDIFDQKILCGKCNSKMEKSEISKNGFVFRAVTCSNGKCNEKIIHPADESEYNRFVNLRNKEFKVKMRMVGNSYAVSIPMEIVQFMNEQKRKMDEMVKLSFEDMGRLSLNFNNQNLERNPN
;
A
#
# COMPACT_ATOMS: atom_id res chain seq x y z
N MET A 1 -10.93 -20.87 -2.09
CA MET A 1 -11.97 -19.91 -2.44
C MET A 1 -11.54 -19.09 -3.64
N THR A 2 -12.42 -18.93 -4.59
CA THR A 2 -12.09 -18.28 -5.84
C THR A 2 -12.25 -16.77 -5.74
N ASP A 3 -11.26 -16.05 -6.23
CA ASP A 3 -11.34 -14.60 -6.35
C ASP A 3 -12.39 -14.25 -7.40
N ILE A 4 -13.18 -13.19 -7.16
CA ILE A 4 -14.18 -12.77 -8.14
C ILE A 4 -13.55 -12.47 -9.49
N PHE A 5 -12.27 -12.05 -9.51
CA PHE A 5 -11.58 -11.74 -10.74
C PHE A 5 -11.02 -12.98 -11.44
N ASP A 6 -11.18 -14.16 -10.84
CA ASP A 6 -10.80 -15.40 -11.51
C ASP A 6 -11.85 -15.86 -12.51
N GLN A 7 -13.01 -15.24 -12.48
CA GLN A 7 -14.08 -15.53 -13.42
C GLN A 7 -13.96 -14.61 -14.62
N LYS A 8 -14.57 -15.06 -15.72
CA LYS A 8 -14.59 -14.23 -16.91
C LYS A 8 -15.45 -13.00 -16.66
N ILE A 9 -14.89 -11.84 -16.89
CA ILE A 9 -15.58 -10.57 -16.68
C ILE A 9 -15.61 -9.81 -17.98
N LEU A 10 -16.80 -9.35 -18.35
CA LEU A 10 -16.98 -8.56 -19.55
C LEU A 10 -17.22 -7.11 -19.18
N CYS A 11 -16.68 -6.21 -19.99
CA CYS A 11 -16.83 -4.78 -19.79
C CYS A 11 -18.30 -4.38 -19.94
N GLY A 12 -18.78 -3.59 -18.99
CA GLY A 12 -20.17 -3.14 -19.02
C GLY A 12 -20.46 -2.14 -20.12
N LYS A 13 -19.43 -1.53 -20.68
CA LYS A 13 -19.60 -0.51 -21.71
C LYS A 13 -19.47 -1.06 -23.11
N CYS A 14 -18.48 -1.88 -23.36
CA CYS A 14 -18.20 -2.36 -24.71
C CYS A 14 -18.27 -3.87 -24.82
N ASN A 15 -18.54 -4.56 -23.74
CA ASN A 15 -18.72 -6.01 -23.73
C ASN A 15 -17.47 -6.79 -24.12
N SER A 16 -16.31 -6.15 -24.13
CA SER A 16 -15.05 -6.83 -24.38
C SER A 16 -14.60 -7.54 -23.12
N LYS A 17 -13.74 -8.55 -23.30
CA LYS A 17 -13.19 -9.28 -22.16
C LYS A 17 -12.28 -8.37 -21.38
N MET A 18 -12.39 -8.45 -20.04
CA MET A 18 -11.50 -7.70 -19.15
C MET A 18 -10.38 -8.60 -18.68
N GLU A 19 -9.20 -8.03 -18.55
CA GLU A 19 -8.00 -8.76 -18.18
C GLU A 19 -7.48 -8.30 -16.82
N LYS A 20 -6.89 -9.23 -16.09
CA LYS A 20 -6.33 -8.93 -14.78
C LYS A 20 -5.19 -7.93 -14.91
N SER A 21 -5.15 -6.99 -13.98
CA SER A 21 -4.10 -6.00 -13.95
C SER A 21 -3.91 -5.54 -12.51
N GLU A 22 -2.96 -4.65 -12.31
CA GLU A 22 -2.71 -4.06 -11.01
C GLU A 22 -2.61 -2.56 -11.17
N ILE A 23 -3.12 -1.87 -10.16
CA ILE A 23 -3.04 -0.42 -10.10
C ILE A 23 -2.32 -0.06 -8.81
N SER A 24 -1.35 0.83 -8.90
CA SER A 24 -0.58 1.25 -7.74
C SER A 24 -0.89 2.70 -7.42
N LYS A 25 -1.12 2.99 -6.13
CA LYS A 25 -1.38 4.33 -5.70
C LYS A 25 -0.86 4.50 -4.28
N ASN A 26 0.04 5.45 -4.08
CA ASN A 26 0.62 5.73 -2.77
C ASN A 26 1.25 4.50 -2.12
N GLY A 27 1.86 3.65 -2.93
CA GLY A 27 2.49 2.43 -2.43
C GLY A 27 1.53 1.29 -2.18
N PHE A 28 0.24 1.50 -2.41
CA PHE A 28 -0.79 0.48 -2.22
C PHE A 28 -1.12 -0.12 -3.57
N VAL A 29 -1.11 -1.45 -3.66
CA VAL A 29 -1.33 -2.15 -4.92
C VAL A 29 -2.72 -2.77 -4.91
N PHE A 30 -3.53 -2.41 -5.90
CA PHE A 30 -4.89 -2.91 -6.05
C PHE A 30 -4.93 -3.98 -7.12
N ARG A 31 -5.70 -5.04 -6.85
CA ARG A 31 -6.07 -5.98 -7.90
C ARG A 31 -7.19 -5.35 -8.73
N ALA A 32 -7.09 -5.46 -10.04
CA ALA A 32 -8.05 -4.84 -10.91
C ALA A 32 -8.22 -5.68 -12.16
N VAL A 33 -9.27 -5.36 -12.91
CA VAL A 33 -9.42 -5.86 -14.28
C VAL A 33 -9.59 -4.66 -15.19
N THR A 34 -8.96 -4.71 -16.34
CA THR A 34 -8.97 -3.62 -17.30
C THR A 34 -9.53 -4.13 -18.62
N CYS A 35 -10.35 -3.30 -19.26
CA CYS A 35 -10.92 -3.65 -20.53
C CYS A 35 -9.82 -3.85 -21.57
N SER A 36 -9.90 -4.94 -22.32
CA SER A 36 -8.90 -5.24 -23.33
C SER A 36 -9.07 -4.38 -24.59
N ASN A 37 -10.19 -3.69 -24.70
CA ASN A 37 -10.42 -2.78 -25.83
C ASN A 37 -9.67 -1.48 -25.56
N GLY A 38 -8.66 -1.20 -26.38
CA GLY A 38 -7.82 -0.03 -26.17
C GLY A 38 -8.58 1.29 -26.25
N LYS A 39 -9.77 1.31 -26.83
CA LYS A 39 -10.55 2.53 -26.93
C LYS A 39 -11.45 2.75 -25.73
N CYS A 40 -11.71 1.70 -24.93
CA CYS A 40 -12.65 1.79 -23.83
C CYS A 40 -11.97 2.20 -22.52
N ASN A 41 -10.88 1.54 -22.16
CA ASN A 41 -10.09 1.85 -20.97
C ASN A 41 -10.85 1.75 -19.65
N GLU A 42 -11.92 0.97 -19.63
CA GLU A 42 -12.66 0.77 -18.39
C GLU A 42 -11.86 -0.08 -17.40
N LYS A 43 -11.97 0.23 -16.13
CA LYS A 43 -11.27 -0.51 -15.09
C LYS A 43 -12.23 -0.80 -13.93
N ILE A 44 -12.05 -1.96 -13.33
CA ILE A 44 -12.80 -2.32 -12.14
C ILE A 44 -11.78 -2.73 -11.08
N ILE A 45 -11.86 -2.07 -9.93
CA ILE A 45 -10.97 -2.35 -8.81
C ILE A 45 -11.64 -3.36 -7.90
N HIS A 46 -10.84 -4.31 -7.38
CA HIS A 46 -11.34 -5.33 -6.48
C HIS A 46 -11.93 -4.66 -5.25
N PRO A 47 -13.20 -5.00 -4.88
CA PRO A 47 -13.86 -4.32 -3.76
C PRO A 47 -13.12 -4.46 -2.43
N ALA A 48 -12.53 -5.62 -2.19
CA ALA A 48 -11.79 -5.83 -0.94
C ALA A 48 -10.59 -4.91 -0.86
N ASP A 49 -9.90 -4.70 -1.98
CA ASP A 49 -8.73 -3.84 -2.00
C ASP A 49 -9.13 -2.37 -1.86
N GLU A 50 -10.27 -2.00 -2.44
CA GLU A 50 -10.78 -0.65 -2.31
C GLU A 50 -11.11 -0.35 -0.85
N SER A 51 -11.72 -1.30 -0.16
CA SER A 51 -12.04 -1.15 1.25
C SER A 51 -10.79 -1.00 2.09
N GLU A 52 -9.77 -1.80 1.80
CA GLU A 52 -8.51 -1.69 2.53
C GLU A 52 -7.79 -0.38 2.25
N TYR A 53 -7.91 0.12 1.03
CA TYR A 53 -7.33 1.41 0.71
C TYR A 53 -8.00 2.52 1.49
N ASN A 54 -9.31 2.42 1.70
CA ASN A 54 -10.00 3.42 2.52
C ASN A 54 -9.51 3.40 3.96
N ARG A 55 -9.21 2.22 4.50
CA ARG A 55 -8.57 2.13 5.82
C ARG A 55 -7.22 2.82 5.82
N PHE A 56 -6.44 2.60 4.76
CA PHE A 56 -5.14 3.25 4.63
C PHE A 56 -5.28 4.77 4.63
N VAL A 57 -6.24 5.29 3.87
CA VAL A 57 -6.45 6.74 3.80
C VAL A 57 -6.83 7.30 5.16
N ASN A 58 -7.67 6.58 5.90
CA ASN A 58 -8.06 7.02 7.23
C ASN A 58 -6.86 7.09 8.17
N LEU A 59 -5.99 6.10 8.11
CA LEU A 59 -4.78 6.10 8.93
C LEU A 59 -3.82 7.21 8.49
N ARG A 60 -3.70 7.40 7.19
CA ARG A 60 -2.80 8.41 6.64
C ARG A 60 -3.19 9.80 7.07
N ASN A 61 -4.49 10.05 7.21
CA ASN A 61 -4.99 11.37 7.58
C ASN A 61 -5.00 11.62 9.07
N LYS A 62 -4.69 10.60 9.86
CA LYS A 62 -4.59 10.77 11.30
C LYS A 62 -3.22 11.32 11.66
N GLU A 63 -3.21 12.15 12.68
CA GLU A 63 -1.96 12.58 13.30
C GLU A 63 -1.80 11.84 14.61
N PHE A 64 -0.61 11.33 14.83
CA PHE A 64 -0.30 10.62 16.08
C PHE A 64 0.74 11.42 16.84
N LYS A 65 0.45 11.67 18.10
CA LYS A 65 1.44 12.28 18.98
C LYS A 65 2.08 11.18 19.80
N VAL A 66 3.37 11.04 19.64
CA VAL A 66 4.12 9.99 20.33
C VAL A 66 5.26 10.63 21.08
N LYS A 67 5.65 9.98 22.17
CA LYS A 67 6.75 10.49 22.98
C LYS A 67 8.08 10.03 22.41
N MET A 68 9.04 10.92 22.44
CA MET A 68 10.42 10.57 22.18
C MET A 68 11.07 10.19 23.50
N ARG A 69 11.86 9.15 23.47
CA ARG A 69 12.60 8.69 24.65
C ARG A 69 14.06 8.57 24.31
N MET A 70 14.90 8.93 25.25
CA MET A 70 16.33 8.73 25.09
C MET A 70 16.68 7.29 25.43
N VAL A 71 17.41 6.65 24.51
CA VAL A 71 17.86 5.28 24.69
C VAL A 71 19.35 5.26 24.39
N GLY A 72 20.18 5.15 25.44
CA GLY A 72 21.61 5.29 25.25
C GLY A 72 21.94 6.68 24.71
N ASN A 73 22.62 6.73 23.58
CA ASN A 73 22.98 8.00 22.94
C ASN A 73 22.00 8.37 21.82
N SER A 74 20.88 7.69 21.76
CA SER A 74 19.92 7.89 20.67
C SER A 74 18.55 8.20 21.23
N TYR A 75 17.66 8.64 20.37
CA TYR A 75 16.27 8.83 20.69
C TYR A 75 15.42 7.80 20.00
N ALA A 76 14.33 7.39 20.64
CA ALA A 76 13.41 6.42 20.08
C ALA A 76 12.00 6.97 20.14
N VAL A 77 11.18 6.61 19.15
CA VAL A 77 9.76 6.90 19.13
C VAL A 77 9.01 5.60 18.94
N SER A 78 7.82 5.53 19.54
CA SER A 78 6.97 4.36 19.42
C SER A 78 6.03 4.53 18.24
N ILE A 79 6.01 3.54 17.36
CA ILE A 79 5.10 3.56 16.22
C ILE A 79 3.75 3.05 16.72
N PRO A 80 2.66 3.79 16.48
CA PRO A 80 1.35 3.36 16.97
C PRO A 80 0.97 1.98 16.45
N MET A 81 0.33 1.22 17.33
CA MET A 81 -0.03 -0.16 17.01
C MET A 81 -1.01 -0.22 15.84
N GLU A 82 -1.85 0.79 15.68
CA GLU A 82 -2.76 0.84 14.54
C GLU A 82 -2.02 0.73 13.21
N ILE A 83 -0.91 1.46 13.10
CA ILE A 83 -0.12 1.45 11.87
C ILE A 83 0.55 0.10 11.70
N VAL A 84 1.14 -0.42 12.77
CA VAL A 84 1.83 -1.71 12.72
C VAL A 84 0.86 -2.82 12.32
N GLN A 85 -0.32 -2.84 12.92
CA GLN A 85 -1.31 -3.85 12.62
C GLN A 85 -1.76 -3.78 11.17
N PHE A 86 -2.00 -2.56 10.69
CA PHE A 86 -2.43 -2.41 9.30
C PHE A 86 -1.36 -2.91 8.34
N MET A 87 -0.10 -2.56 8.58
CA MET A 87 0.99 -3.00 7.71
C MET A 87 1.14 -4.51 7.74
N ASN A 88 0.99 -5.12 8.92
CA ASN A 88 1.07 -6.57 9.02
C ASN A 88 -0.07 -7.25 8.27
N GLU A 89 -1.27 -6.69 8.33
CA GLU A 89 -2.41 -7.24 7.60
C GLU A 89 -2.20 -7.16 6.11
N GLN A 90 -1.46 -6.18 5.65
CA GLN A 90 -1.13 -6.05 4.23
C GLN A 90 0.09 -6.89 3.86
N LYS A 91 0.56 -7.72 4.78
CA LYS A 91 1.70 -8.60 4.57
C LYS A 91 2.99 -7.86 4.25
N ARG A 92 3.09 -6.64 4.77
CA ARG A 92 4.34 -5.89 4.69
C ARG A 92 5.22 -6.33 5.84
N LYS A 93 6.42 -6.72 5.53
CA LYS A 93 7.35 -7.14 6.56
C LYS A 93 7.89 -5.93 7.30
N MET A 94 7.93 -6.05 8.62
CA MET A 94 8.54 -5.05 9.48
C MET A 94 9.91 -5.58 9.85
N ASP A 95 10.88 -5.31 9.01
CA ASP A 95 12.23 -5.79 9.24
C ASP A 95 12.86 -5.09 10.43
N GLU A 96 13.93 -5.68 10.93
CA GLU A 96 14.71 -5.07 12.00
C GLU A 96 15.37 -3.77 11.54
N MET A 97 15.66 -3.68 10.26
CA MET A 97 16.31 -2.51 9.70
C MET A 97 15.36 -1.78 8.78
N VAL A 98 15.23 -0.49 9.00
CA VAL A 98 14.41 0.35 8.12
C VAL A 98 15.28 1.52 7.67
N LYS A 99 14.91 2.13 6.57
CA LYS A 99 15.62 3.30 6.08
C LYS A 99 15.07 4.54 6.75
N LEU A 100 15.96 5.33 7.28
CA LEU A 100 15.62 6.60 7.92
C LEU A 100 16.25 7.73 7.10
N SER A 101 15.43 8.68 6.72
CA SER A 101 15.90 9.82 5.93
C SER A 101 15.54 11.13 6.60
N PHE A 102 16.49 12.05 6.63
CA PHE A 102 16.26 13.40 7.13
C PHE A 102 15.77 14.23 5.96
N GLU A 103 14.44 14.40 5.87
CA GLU A 103 13.82 14.99 4.68
C GLU A 103 13.95 16.51 4.67
N ASP A 104 13.54 17.11 5.77
CA ASP A 104 13.55 18.56 5.95
C ASP A 104 13.91 18.85 7.37
N MET A 105 14.20 20.10 7.66
CA MET A 105 14.42 20.50 9.03
C MET A 105 13.17 20.17 9.86
N GLY A 106 13.36 19.28 10.82
CA GLY A 106 12.27 18.86 11.70
C GLY A 106 11.41 17.72 11.15
N ARG A 107 11.86 17.06 10.07
CA ARG A 107 11.05 16.06 9.44
C ARG A 107 11.88 14.86 9.03
N LEU A 108 11.54 13.71 9.62
CA LEU A 108 12.19 12.45 9.30
C LEU A 108 11.19 11.50 8.67
N SER A 109 11.66 10.65 7.79
CA SER A 109 10.82 9.61 7.22
C SER A 109 11.44 8.25 7.44
N LEU A 110 10.57 7.26 7.62
CA LEU A 110 10.96 5.86 7.76
C LEU A 110 10.38 5.08 6.60
N ASN A 111 11.21 4.28 5.98
CA ASN A 111 10.78 3.45 4.86
C ASN A 111 10.86 1.99 5.28
N PHE A 112 9.71 1.35 5.37
CA PHE A 112 9.59 -0.06 5.76
C PHE A 112 9.49 -0.99 4.56
N ASN A 113 9.44 -0.45 3.36
CA ASN A 113 9.18 -1.25 2.18
C ASN A 113 10.47 -1.87 1.66
N ASN A 114 10.91 -2.91 2.33
CA ASN A 114 12.17 -3.54 1.99
C ASN A 114 12.10 -4.36 0.72
N GLN A 115 10.91 -4.70 0.27
CA GLN A 115 10.75 -5.41 -0.98
C GLN A 115 11.22 -4.59 -2.15
N ASN A 116 10.99 -3.29 -2.10
CA ASN A 116 11.48 -2.41 -3.16
C ASN A 116 12.99 -2.36 -3.19
N LEU A 117 13.62 -2.51 -2.03
CA LEU A 117 15.06 -2.53 -1.96
C LEU A 117 15.63 -3.76 -2.65
N GLU A 118 14.95 -4.88 -2.48
CA GLU A 118 15.40 -6.12 -3.08
C GLU A 118 15.33 -6.07 -4.59
N ARG A 119 14.31 -5.40 -5.12
CA ARG A 119 14.16 -5.29 -6.55
C ARG A 119 15.10 -4.29 -7.17
N ASN A 120 15.76 -3.51 -6.34
CA ASN A 120 16.71 -2.53 -6.81
C ASN A 120 18.10 -3.00 -6.46
N PRO A 121 18.69 -3.81 -7.28
CA PRO A 121 19.96 -4.45 -6.93
C PRO A 121 21.09 -3.51 -6.90
N ASN A 122 21.08 -2.53 -7.12
CA ASN A 122 22.16 -1.68 -7.09
C ASN A 122 22.91 -1.56 -6.87
#